data_cf0e13dad777bdabf4f438dd16c08ff9
#
_entry.id   cf0e13dad777bdabf4f438dd16c08ff9
#
_cell.length_a   1.000
_cell.length_b   1.000
_cell.length_c   1.000
_cell.angle_alpha   90.00
_cell.angle_beta   90.00
_cell.angle_gamma   90.00
#
_symmetry.space_group_name_H-M   'P 1'
#
loop_
_entity.id
_entity.type
_entity.pdbx_description
1 polymer ?
#
loop_
_entity_poly.entity_id
_entity_poly.type
_entity_poly.pdbx_seq_one_letter_code
_entity_poly.pdbx_strand_id
1 'polypeptide(L)'
;MSLPARYYTKTFEDNGATIRILWVDTAPMIDKYRNESETYPDACKQDYQQQLSWIDSVLTAAKEDWVIVAGHHPIYAETPKDESERADMQARLDPILRKHKVDMYICGHIHNFQHVRVAGSDIDYITNSAGSLARKVKPIEGTVFCSPEPGFSIVSASKKTLELRMIDKKGNVLHTVTRSK
;
A
#
# COMPACT_ATOMS: atom_id res chain seq x y z
N MET A 1 20.68 -5.38 6.11
CA MET A 1 19.37 -5.89 6.54
C MET A 1 18.85 -6.80 5.45
N SER A 2 18.59 -8.07 5.73
CA SER A 2 18.01 -9.00 4.76
C SER A 2 16.51 -9.11 5.01
N LEU A 3 15.70 -9.03 3.95
CA LEU A 3 14.28 -9.34 4.02
C LEU A 3 14.10 -10.87 4.10
N PRO A 4 13.09 -11.36 4.85
CA PRO A 4 12.88 -12.81 4.98
C PRO A 4 12.52 -13.50 3.68
N ALA A 5 11.81 -12.80 2.78
CA ALA A 5 11.42 -13.27 1.44
C ALA A 5 11.06 -12.06 0.57
N ARG A 6 10.75 -12.29 -0.72
CA ARG A 6 10.25 -11.24 -1.63
C ARG A 6 8.90 -10.68 -1.21
N TYR A 7 8.05 -11.54 -0.67
CA TYR A 7 6.80 -11.18 -0.01
C TYR A 7 6.63 -12.02 1.26
N TYR A 8 6.09 -11.43 2.30
CA TYR A 8 5.95 -12.05 3.60
C TYR A 8 4.90 -11.33 4.45
N THR A 9 4.53 -11.94 5.57
CA THR A 9 3.65 -11.33 6.56
C THR A 9 4.24 -11.42 7.95
N LYS A 10 3.89 -10.47 8.79
CA LYS A 10 4.22 -10.47 10.21
C LYS A 10 3.07 -9.88 11.02
N THR A 11 2.79 -10.51 12.16
CA THR A 11 1.88 -9.99 13.18
C THR A 11 2.69 -9.31 14.28
N PHE A 12 2.21 -8.16 14.72
CA PHE A 12 2.72 -7.43 15.87
C PHE A 12 1.63 -7.39 16.93
N GLU A 13 2.04 -7.50 18.18
CA GLU A 13 1.15 -7.42 19.33
C GLU A 13 1.78 -6.50 20.40
N ASP A 14 0.98 -5.56 20.89
CA ASP A 14 1.35 -4.71 22.02
C ASP A 14 0.09 -4.34 22.80
N ASN A 15 0.17 -4.47 24.14
CA ASN A 15 -0.94 -4.16 25.06
C ASN A 15 -2.27 -4.82 24.64
N GLY A 16 -2.19 -6.01 24.05
CA GLY A 16 -3.31 -6.81 23.57
C GLY A 16 -3.96 -6.29 22.28
N ALA A 17 -3.43 -5.26 21.64
CA ALA A 17 -3.77 -4.87 20.28
C ALA A 17 -2.93 -5.67 19.29
N THR A 18 -3.53 -6.13 18.20
CA THR A 18 -2.86 -6.93 17.17
C THR A 18 -2.96 -6.27 15.81
N ILE A 19 -1.85 -6.28 15.08
CA ILE A 19 -1.79 -5.78 13.71
C ILE A 19 -1.04 -6.77 12.83
N ARG A 20 -1.64 -7.15 11.71
CA ARG A 20 -0.98 -7.92 10.66
C ARG A 20 -0.54 -7.00 9.54
N ILE A 21 0.70 -7.13 9.12
CA ILE A 21 1.20 -6.44 7.93
C ILE A 21 1.65 -7.50 6.92
N LEU A 22 1.17 -7.37 5.67
CA LEU A 22 1.65 -8.11 4.51
C LEU A 22 2.51 -7.19 3.66
N TRP A 23 3.76 -7.58 3.40
CA TRP A 23 4.60 -6.94 2.39
C TRP A 23 4.54 -7.75 1.11
N VAL A 24 4.19 -7.09 0.01
CA VAL A 24 3.96 -7.74 -1.28
C VAL A 24 4.92 -7.20 -2.35
N ASP A 25 5.42 -8.09 -3.21
CA ASP A 25 6.18 -7.71 -4.39
C ASP A 25 5.21 -7.40 -5.54
N THR A 26 5.05 -6.12 -5.83
CA THR A 26 4.09 -5.65 -6.83
C THR A 26 4.63 -5.64 -8.26
N ALA A 27 5.95 -5.69 -8.45
CA ALA A 27 6.55 -5.67 -9.78
C ALA A 27 6.07 -6.83 -10.68
N PRO A 28 6.03 -8.10 -10.23
CA PRO A 28 5.54 -9.19 -11.06
C PRO A 28 4.03 -9.14 -11.34
N MET A 29 3.26 -8.32 -10.63
CA MET A 29 1.84 -8.12 -10.87
C MET A 29 1.55 -7.18 -12.04
N ILE A 30 2.55 -6.47 -12.57
CA ILE A 30 2.41 -5.45 -13.62
C ILE A 30 2.99 -6.00 -14.92
N ASP A 31 2.20 -6.00 -15.98
CA ASP A 31 2.55 -6.58 -17.28
C ASP A 31 3.81 -5.96 -17.88
N LYS A 32 3.97 -4.66 -17.75
CA LYS A 32 5.16 -3.95 -18.20
C LYS A 32 6.44 -4.58 -17.68
N TYR A 33 6.53 -4.82 -16.36
CA TYR A 33 7.74 -5.39 -15.75
C TYR A 33 7.90 -6.87 -16.07
N ARG A 34 6.81 -7.61 -16.26
CA ARG A 34 6.85 -9.03 -16.61
C ARG A 34 7.23 -9.28 -18.06
N ASN A 35 6.87 -8.39 -18.96
CA ASN A 35 7.08 -8.58 -20.40
C ASN A 35 8.44 -8.07 -20.89
N GLU A 36 9.15 -7.26 -20.09
CA GLU A 36 10.44 -6.68 -20.43
C GLU A 36 11.58 -7.44 -19.72
N SER A 37 11.82 -8.70 -20.14
CA SER A 37 12.77 -9.60 -19.48
C SER A 37 14.24 -9.13 -19.50
N GLU A 38 14.63 -8.31 -20.46
CA GLU A 38 15.96 -7.72 -20.53
C GLU A 38 16.18 -6.66 -19.45
N THR A 39 15.11 -5.86 -19.18
CA THR A 39 15.15 -4.77 -18.21
C THR A 39 14.81 -5.25 -16.79
N TYR A 40 13.86 -6.19 -16.68
CA TYR A 40 13.32 -6.66 -15.39
C TYR A 40 13.37 -8.20 -15.28
N PRO A 41 14.55 -8.84 -15.39
CA PRO A 41 14.67 -10.29 -15.45
C PRO A 41 14.09 -11.01 -14.21
N ASP A 42 14.10 -10.36 -13.06
CA ASP A 42 13.56 -10.93 -11.83
C ASP A 42 12.02 -10.93 -11.78
N ALA A 43 11.37 -9.90 -12.29
CA ALA A 43 9.91 -9.84 -12.35
C ALA A 43 9.35 -10.91 -13.31
N CYS A 44 10.04 -11.15 -14.44
CA CYS A 44 9.63 -12.13 -15.45
C CYS A 44 9.66 -13.58 -14.95
N LYS A 45 10.52 -13.88 -13.97
CA LYS A 45 10.71 -15.24 -13.42
C LYS A 45 9.78 -15.58 -12.28
N GLN A 46 9.00 -14.60 -11.80
CA GLN A 46 8.13 -14.77 -10.64
C GLN A 46 6.72 -15.19 -11.04
N ASP A 47 6.18 -16.13 -10.31
CA ASP A 47 4.77 -16.50 -10.39
C ASP A 47 3.93 -15.57 -9.50
N TYR A 48 3.39 -14.50 -10.10
CA TYR A 48 2.54 -13.56 -9.38
C TYR A 48 1.19 -14.18 -8.98
N GLN A 49 0.70 -15.19 -9.70
CA GLN A 49 -0.55 -15.89 -9.35
C GLN A 49 -0.38 -16.70 -8.07
N GLN A 50 0.78 -17.32 -7.88
CA GLN A 50 1.13 -17.96 -6.61
C GLN A 50 1.15 -16.93 -5.48
N GLN A 51 1.70 -15.75 -5.71
CA GLN A 51 1.69 -14.68 -4.70
C GLN A 51 0.27 -14.19 -4.38
N LEU A 52 -0.60 -14.00 -5.39
CA LEU A 52 -1.99 -13.61 -5.17
C LEU A 52 -2.76 -14.68 -4.37
N SER A 53 -2.55 -15.96 -4.67
CA SER A 53 -3.12 -17.07 -3.92
C SER A 53 -2.64 -17.10 -2.47
N TRP A 54 -1.37 -16.80 -2.25
CA TRP A 54 -0.80 -16.68 -0.91
C TRP A 54 -1.41 -15.50 -0.14
N ILE A 55 -1.56 -14.33 -0.78
CA ILE A 55 -2.22 -13.15 -0.18
C ILE A 55 -3.63 -13.50 0.26
N ASP A 56 -4.43 -14.12 -0.62
CA ASP A 56 -5.80 -14.53 -0.33
C ASP A 56 -5.86 -15.51 0.85
N SER A 57 -4.96 -16.47 0.90
CA SER A 57 -4.85 -17.45 2.00
C SER A 57 -4.49 -16.80 3.34
N VAL A 58 -3.50 -15.90 3.35
CA VAL A 58 -3.06 -15.19 4.57
C VAL A 58 -4.17 -14.29 5.09
N LEU A 59 -4.86 -13.57 4.21
CA LEU A 59 -5.97 -12.69 4.58
C LEU A 59 -7.20 -13.49 5.05
N THR A 60 -7.47 -14.68 4.49
CA THR A 60 -8.52 -15.58 4.97
C THR A 60 -8.26 -16.04 6.41
N ALA A 61 -7.00 -16.26 6.77
CA ALA A 61 -6.62 -16.72 8.11
C ALA A 61 -6.44 -15.56 9.11
N ALA A 62 -6.45 -14.31 8.67
CA ALA A 62 -6.22 -13.15 9.53
C ALA A 62 -7.33 -12.99 10.57
N LYS A 63 -6.94 -12.74 11.82
CA LYS A 63 -7.84 -12.52 12.96
C LYS A 63 -7.40 -11.31 13.79
N GLU A 64 -6.39 -10.61 13.33
CA GLU A 64 -5.84 -9.44 13.98
C GLU A 64 -6.84 -8.29 14.02
N ASP A 65 -6.68 -7.39 14.98
CA ASP A 65 -7.53 -6.20 15.07
C ASP A 65 -7.43 -5.35 13.80
N TRP A 66 -6.23 -5.28 13.21
CA TRP A 66 -5.96 -4.45 12.03
C TRP A 66 -5.12 -5.22 11.01
N VAL A 67 -5.42 -4.97 9.73
CA VAL A 67 -4.71 -5.58 8.60
C VAL A 67 -4.25 -4.50 7.62
N ILE A 68 -2.94 -4.44 7.40
CA ILE A 68 -2.31 -3.54 6.43
C ILE A 68 -1.63 -4.36 5.34
N VAL A 69 -1.78 -3.96 4.09
CA VAL A 69 -0.99 -4.48 2.98
C VAL A 69 -0.08 -3.37 2.46
N ALA A 70 1.20 -3.65 2.35
CA ALA A 70 2.23 -2.72 1.89
C ALA A 70 2.89 -3.23 0.61
N GLY A 71 2.91 -2.39 -0.41
CA GLY A 71 3.54 -2.69 -1.71
C GLY A 71 4.30 -1.48 -2.23
N HIS A 72 4.91 -1.61 -3.42
CA HIS A 72 5.61 -0.48 -4.03
C HIS A 72 4.69 0.37 -4.92
N HIS A 73 3.92 -0.26 -5.80
CA HIS A 73 3.11 0.44 -6.80
C HIS A 73 1.72 0.80 -6.26
N PRO A 74 1.18 1.99 -6.63
CA PRO A 74 -0.16 2.39 -6.21
C PRO A 74 -1.25 1.58 -6.93
N ILE A 75 -2.38 1.39 -6.23
CA ILE A 75 -3.65 0.91 -6.82
C ILE A 75 -4.46 2.12 -7.29
N TYR A 76 -4.62 3.11 -6.42
CA TYR A 76 -5.31 4.36 -6.71
C TYR A 76 -4.42 5.54 -6.29
N ALA A 77 -4.03 6.35 -7.26
CA ALA A 77 -3.28 7.57 -7.02
C ALA A 77 -3.26 8.47 -8.26
N GLU A 78 -3.10 9.76 -8.06
CA GLU A 78 -2.72 10.69 -9.13
C GLU A 78 -1.23 10.53 -9.44
N THR A 79 -0.91 10.35 -10.70
CA THR A 79 0.47 10.28 -11.18
C THR A 79 0.52 10.45 -12.69
N PRO A 80 1.54 11.16 -13.23
CA PRO A 80 1.77 11.23 -14.68
C PRO A 80 2.39 9.93 -15.25
N LYS A 81 2.66 8.93 -14.39
CA LYS A 81 3.19 7.64 -14.84
C LYS A 81 2.15 6.83 -15.58
N ASP A 82 2.62 5.81 -16.30
CA ASP A 82 1.80 4.92 -17.10
C ASP A 82 0.58 4.41 -16.34
N GLU A 83 -0.60 4.62 -16.92
CA GLU A 83 -1.87 4.23 -16.32
C GLU A 83 -2.02 2.70 -16.27
N SER A 84 -1.32 1.97 -17.14
CA SER A 84 -1.34 0.51 -17.18
C SER A 84 -0.86 -0.12 -15.87
N GLU A 85 0.11 0.49 -15.19
CA GLU A 85 0.59 0.00 -13.90
C GLU A 85 -0.53 -0.04 -12.85
N ARG A 86 -1.36 1.03 -12.78
CA ARG A 86 -2.51 1.07 -11.87
C ARG A 86 -3.62 0.14 -12.31
N ALA A 87 -3.90 0.06 -13.61
CA ALA A 87 -4.91 -0.84 -14.15
C ALA A 87 -4.61 -2.30 -13.80
N ASP A 88 -3.36 -2.73 -13.93
CA ASP A 88 -2.90 -4.06 -13.54
C ASP A 88 -3.07 -4.32 -12.03
N MET A 89 -2.71 -3.35 -11.20
CA MET A 89 -2.87 -3.46 -9.74
C MET A 89 -4.35 -3.50 -9.34
N GLN A 90 -5.20 -2.70 -9.98
CA GLN A 90 -6.65 -2.69 -9.78
C GLN A 90 -7.31 -4.01 -10.23
N ALA A 91 -6.83 -4.60 -11.32
CA ALA A 91 -7.37 -5.86 -11.82
C ALA A 91 -6.94 -7.07 -10.98
N ARG A 92 -5.75 -7.07 -10.39
CA ARG A 92 -5.14 -8.26 -9.78
C ARG A 92 -5.15 -8.25 -8.26
N LEU A 93 -4.70 -7.16 -7.64
CA LEU A 93 -4.56 -7.09 -6.18
C LEU A 93 -5.82 -6.53 -5.50
N ASP A 94 -6.40 -5.44 -6.01
CA ASP A 94 -7.52 -4.75 -5.38
C ASP A 94 -8.74 -5.64 -5.07
N PRO A 95 -9.17 -6.56 -5.95
CA PRO A 95 -10.30 -7.44 -5.67
C PRO A 95 -10.07 -8.33 -4.42
N ILE A 96 -8.84 -8.77 -4.20
CA ILE A 96 -8.47 -9.58 -3.04
C ILE A 96 -8.52 -8.72 -1.77
N LEU A 97 -7.94 -7.51 -1.82
CA LEU A 97 -7.96 -6.61 -0.67
C LEU A 97 -9.37 -6.23 -0.25
N ARG A 98 -10.26 -5.94 -1.21
CA ARG A 98 -11.67 -5.63 -0.98
C ARG A 98 -12.45 -6.82 -0.42
N LYS A 99 -12.25 -8.02 -0.97
CA LYS A 99 -12.87 -9.27 -0.47
C LYS A 99 -12.62 -9.44 1.02
N HIS A 100 -11.41 -9.15 1.49
CA HIS A 100 -10.99 -9.33 2.87
C HIS A 100 -11.12 -8.06 3.73
N LYS A 101 -11.64 -6.96 3.17
CA LYS A 101 -11.83 -5.69 3.88
C LYS A 101 -10.57 -5.22 4.60
N VAL A 102 -9.43 -5.25 3.89
CA VAL A 102 -8.15 -4.75 4.40
C VAL A 102 -8.32 -3.30 4.87
N ASP A 103 -7.72 -2.94 6.00
CA ASP A 103 -7.88 -1.59 6.56
C ASP A 103 -7.17 -0.53 5.74
N MET A 104 -5.90 -0.80 5.36
CA MET A 104 -5.09 0.13 4.57
C MET A 104 -4.24 -0.61 3.54
N TYR A 105 -4.11 0.00 2.36
CA TYR A 105 -3.05 -0.32 1.40
C TYR A 105 -2.05 0.83 1.36
N ILE A 106 -0.79 0.55 1.67
CA ILE A 106 0.27 1.57 1.73
C ILE A 106 1.29 1.30 0.62
N CYS A 107 1.61 2.33 -0.16
CA CYS A 107 2.57 2.22 -1.26
C CYS A 107 3.50 3.44 -1.33
N GLY A 108 4.43 3.43 -2.29
CA GLY A 108 5.35 4.53 -2.58
C GLY A 108 5.32 4.91 -4.06
N HIS A 109 6.45 4.75 -4.77
CA HIS A 109 6.63 4.86 -6.21
C HIS A 109 6.55 6.27 -6.80
N ILE A 110 5.60 7.10 -6.40
CA ILE A 110 5.28 8.37 -7.06
C ILE A 110 5.79 9.61 -6.32
N HIS A 111 6.40 9.45 -5.17
CA HIS A 111 7.14 10.47 -4.42
C HIS A 111 6.29 11.70 -4.02
N ASN A 112 5.09 11.47 -3.54
CA ASN A 112 4.23 12.46 -2.90
C ASN A 112 3.30 11.78 -1.91
N PHE A 113 2.65 12.54 -1.04
CA PHE A 113 1.63 12.00 -0.17
C PHE A 113 0.27 12.02 -0.87
N GLN A 114 -0.45 10.91 -0.78
CA GLN A 114 -1.86 10.85 -1.16
C GLN A 114 -2.64 9.94 -0.22
N HIS A 115 -3.86 10.33 0.10
CA HIS A 115 -4.87 9.50 0.72
C HIS A 115 -6.10 9.51 -0.18
N VAL A 116 -6.45 8.36 -0.71
CA VAL A 116 -7.57 8.18 -1.64
C VAL A 116 -8.55 7.15 -1.05
N ARG A 117 -9.83 7.46 -1.14
CA ARG A 117 -10.95 6.55 -0.87
C ARG A 117 -11.77 6.42 -2.14
N VAL A 118 -12.12 5.21 -2.50
CA VAL A 118 -12.89 4.95 -3.73
C VAL A 118 -14.27 4.40 -3.39
N ALA A 119 -15.25 4.74 -4.19
CA ALA A 119 -16.62 4.27 -4.01
C ALA A 119 -16.69 2.74 -3.94
N GLY A 120 -17.48 2.21 -3.01
CA GLY A 120 -17.63 0.77 -2.81
C GLY A 120 -16.44 0.06 -2.17
N SER A 121 -15.51 0.81 -1.56
CA SER A 121 -14.40 0.27 -0.78
C SER A 121 -14.24 1.02 0.53
N ASP A 122 -14.02 0.26 1.62
CA ASP A 122 -13.69 0.82 2.93
C ASP A 122 -12.18 0.93 3.16
N ILE A 123 -11.36 0.61 2.16
CA ILE A 123 -9.90 0.62 2.25
C ILE A 123 -9.40 2.06 2.14
N ASP A 124 -8.49 2.45 3.03
CA ASP A 124 -7.70 3.67 2.87
C ASP A 124 -6.47 3.37 1.99
N TYR A 125 -6.44 3.94 0.79
CA TYR A 125 -5.31 3.81 -0.14
C TYR A 125 -4.34 4.96 0.11
N ILE A 126 -3.15 4.62 0.59
CA ILE A 126 -2.14 5.55 1.05
C ILE A 126 -0.92 5.49 0.13
N THR A 127 -0.58 6.60 -0.50
CA THR A 127 0.75 6.78 -1.07
C THR A 127 1.62 7.53 -0.09
N ASN A 128 2.71 6.89 0.33
CA ASN A 128 3.68 7.50 1.22
C ASN A 128 4.78 8.20 0.41
N SER A 129 5.12 9.41 0.79
CA SER A 129 6.12 10.21 0.10
C SER A 129 7.53 9.64 0.26
N ALA A 130 8.46 10.18 -0.51
CA ALA A 130 9.88 9.87 -0.39
C ALA A 130 10.62 10.89 0.48
N GLY A 131 11.67 10.42 1.15
CA GLY A 131 12.58 11.30 1.88
C GLY A 131 13.55 12.07 0.98
N SER A 132 13.66 11.70 -0.32
CA SER A 132 14.70 12.23 -1.23
C SER A 132 14.16 13.13 -2.33
N LEU A 133 13.02 12.82 -2.92
CA LEU A 133 12.45 13.51 -4.07
C LEU A 133 10.96 13.75 -3.83
N ALA A 134 10.50 14.96 -4.10
CA ALA A 134 9.10 15.32 -4.04
C ALA A 134 8.56 15.66 -5.43
N ARG A 135 7.37 15.23 -5.76
CA ARG A 135 6.70 15.47 -7.04
C ARG A 135 5.36 16.16 -6.82
N LYS A 136 5.03 17.08 -7.73
CA LYS A 136 3.72 17.72 -7.75
C LYS A 136 2.61 16.69 -7.81
N VAL A 137 1.50 17.01 -7.21
CA VAL A 137 0.29 16.19 -7.16
C VAL A 137 -0.93 17.10 -7.20
N LYS A 138 -2.01 16.63 -7.80
CA LYS A 138 -3.33 17.28 -7.81
C LYS A 138 -4.39 16.29 -7.35
N PRO A 139 -5.53 16.76 -6.82
CA PRO A 139 -6.62 15.87 -6.48
C PRO A 139 -7.19 15.13 -7.69
N ILE A 140 -7.59 13.87 -7.48
CA ILE A 140 -8.44 13.06 -8.37
C ILE A 140 -9.73 12.71 -7.63
N GLU A 141 -10.66 12.04 -8.31
CA GLU A 141 -11.86 11.53 -7.63
C GLU A 141 -11.49 10.62 -6.46
N GLY A 142 -12.13 10.84 -5.31
CA GLY A 142 -11.85 10.11 -4.07
C GLY A 142 -10.65 10.62 -3.28
N THR A 143 -9.92 11.63 -3.73
CA THR A 143 -8.82 12.22 -2.95
C THR A 143 -9.34 12.86 -1.67
N VAL A 144 -8.90 12.32 -0.53
CA VAL A 144 -9.14 12.89 0.80
C VAL A 144 -8.06 13.92 1.15
N PHE A 145 -6.80 13.61 0.77
CA PHE A 145 -5.65 14.48 1.00
C PHE A 145 -4.57 14.20 -0.04
N CYS A 146 -3.84 15.23 -0.45
CA CYS A 146 -2.61 15.09 -1.21
C CYS A 146 -1.64 16.24 -0.90
N SER A 147 -0.33 15.94 -0.95
CA SER A 147 0.74 16.94 -0.73
C SER A 147 2.01 16.56 -1.47
N PRO A 148 2.71 17.53 -2.10
CA PRO A 148 4.00 17.29 -2.74
C PRO A 148 5.17 17.29 -1.75
N GLU A 149 4.94 17.50 -0.45
CA GLU A 149 6.00 17.59 0.54
C GLU A 149 6.75 16.26 0.72
N PRO A 150 8.09 16.28 0.84
CA PRO A 150 8.85 15.11 1.24
C PRO A 150 8.62 14.80 2.71
N GLY A 151 8.62 13.50 3.06
CA GLY A 151 8.40 13.11 4.45
C GLY A 151 8.21 11.61 4.61
N PHE A 152 7.56 11.23 5.70
CA PHE A 152 7.32 9.84 6.10
C PHE A 152 5.97 9.71 6.82
N SER A 153 5.53 8.47 7.03
CA SER A 153 4.33 8.20 7.83
C SER A 153 4.64 7.37 9.05
N ILE A 154 3.89 7.61 10.13
CA ILE A 154 3.90 6.79 11.34
C ILE A 154 2.53 6.12 11.46
N VAL A 155 2.53 4.81 11.70
CA VAL A 155 1.32 4.04 12.00
C VAL A 155 1.32 3.70 13.48
N SER A 156 0.20 3.96 14.14
CA SER A 156 -0.06 3.59 15.53
C SER A 156 -1.37 2.82 15.62
N ALA A 157 -1.40 1.76 16.43
CA ALA A 157 -2.59 0.93 16.59
C ALA A 157 -2.91 0.67 18.06
N SER A 158 -4.19 0.67 18.36
CA SER A 158 -4.78 0.13 19.59
C SER A 158 -5.88 -0.87 19.20
N LYS A 159 -6.51 -1.54 20.17
CA LYS A 159 -7.67 -2.41 19.88
C LYS A 159 -8.82 -1.68 19.15
N LYS A 160 -8.99 -0.39 19.41
CA LYS A 160 -10.13 0.38 18.92
C LYS A 160 -9.79 1.37 17.81
N THR A 161 -8.50 1.68 17.63
CA THR A 161 -8.10 2.76 16.72
C THR A 161 -6.83 2.37 15.96
N LEU A 162 -6.86 2.54 14.65
CA LEU A 162 -5.69 2.53 13.77
C LEU A 162 -5.50 3.94 13.24
N GLU A 163 -4.31 4.50 13.43
CA GLU A 163 -3.97 5.85 13.01
C GLU A 163 -2.72 5.84 12.12
N LEU A 164 -2.77 6.56 11.01
CA LEU A 164 -1.60 6.86 10.18
C LEU A 164 -1.45 8.38 10.09
N ARG A 165 -0.27 8.88 10.48
CA ARG A 165 0.09 10.31 10.38
C ARG A 165 1.12 10.50 9.29
N MET A 166 0.83 11.38 8.31
CA MET A 166 1.76 11.85 7.30
C MET A 166 2.52 13.06 7.84
N ILE A 167 3.84 12.99 7.87
CA ILE A 167 4.70 13.95 8.55
C ILE A 167 5.72 14.50 7.52
N ASP A 168 5.84 15.82 7.44
CA ASP A 168 6.81 16.47 6.57
C ASP A 168 8.25 16.36 7.13
N LYS A 169 9.23 16.79 6.35
CA LYS A 169 10.66 16.81 6.72
C LYS A 169 10.97 17.74 7.92
N LYS A 170 10.05 18.60 8.33
CA LYS A 170 10.19 19.49 9.47
C LYS A 170 9.55 18.92 10.75
N GLY A 171 8.89 17.78 10.65
CA GLY A 171 8.16 17.15 11.75
C GLY A 171 6.71 17.62 11.90
N ASN A 172 6.18 18.40 10.98
CA ASN A 172 4.78 18.82 11.02
C ASN A 172 3.87 17.69 10.52
N VAL A 173 2.79 17.41 11.25
CA VAL A 173 1.73 16.51 10.80
C VAL A 173 0.92 17.22 9.72
N LEU A 174 0.95 16.71 8.50
CA LEU A 174 0.21 17.24 7.36
C LEU A 174 -1.20 16.67 7.28
N HIS A 175 -1.36 15.40 7.63
CA HIS A 175 -2.63 14.68 7.55
C HIS A 175 -2.64 13.49 8.50
N THR A 176 -3.82 13.18 9.02
CA THR A 176 -4.06 12.01 9.86
C THR A 176 -5.22 11.20 9.30
N VAL A 177 -4.99 9.91 9.12
CA VAL A 177 -6.01 8.92 8.77
C VAL A 177 -6.34 8.16 10.03
N THR A 178 -7.62 8.13 10.43
CA THR A 178 -8.07 7.40 11.62
C THR A 178 -9.17 6.42 11.24
N ARG A 179 -9.03 5.18 11.69
CA ARG A 179 -10.05 4.13 11.63
C ARG A 179 -10.43 3.74 13.06
N SER A 180 -11.72 3.50 13.29
CA SER A 180 -12.25 3.11 14.60
C SER A 180 -13.11 1.85 14.45
N LYS A 181 -13.09 0.99 15.49
CA LYS A 181 -13.96 -0.18 15.66
C LYS A 181 -14.93 0.04 16.82
#